data_105211007c8130a2fd7048fdf1b23d71
#
_entry.id   105211007c8130a2fd7048fdf1b23d71
#
_cell.length_a   1.000
_cell.length_b   1.000
_cell.length_c   1.000
_cell.angle_alpha   90.00
_cell.angle_beta   90.00
_cell.angle_gamma   90.00
#
_symmetry.space_group_name_H-M   'P 1'
#
loop_
_entity.id
_entity.type
_entity.pdbx_description
1 polymer ?
#
loop_
_entity_poly.entity_id
_entity_poly.type
_entity_poly.pdbx_seq_one_letter_code
_entity_poly.pdbx_strand_id
1 'polypeptide(L)'
;MPKEARLWNSLKTNLKNQLHLQRIETGITASGVPDVNCCYEGKEFWIELKSIKGNQLTLSPMQIAWKSTRAKFGGTCYVLVQKQREIKLFRVVDLAQLKTLTWKSEPTLHLKSPYEWGLLLKVFKNG
;
A
#
# COMPACT_ATOMS: atom_id res chain seq x y z
N MET A 1 -8.31 9.23 -16.00
CA MET A 1 -7.96 8.01 -15.21
C MET A 1 -7.92 8.36 -13.73
N PRO A 2 -8.56 7.57 -12.88
CA PRO A 2 -8.46 7.78 -11.44
C PRO A 2 -7.00 7.74 -10.97
N LYS A 3 -6.68 8.50 -9.93
CA LYS A 3 -5.30 8.64 -9.46
C LYS A 3 -4.70 7.31 -8.97
N GLU A 4 -5.50 6.52 -8.25
CA GLU A 4 -5.06 5.21 -7.77
C GLU A 4 -4.80 4.25 -8.94
N ALA A 5 -5.53 4.39 -10.04
CA ALA A 5 -5.30 3.58 -11.23
C ALA A 5 -3.95 3.89 -11.87
N ARG A 6 -3.51 5.16 -11.84
CA ARG A 6 -2.18 5.54 -12.33
C ARG A 6 -1.09 4.93 -11.45
N LEU A 7 -1.27 4.99 -10.15
CA LEU A 7 -0.33 4.40 -9.19
C LEU A 7 -0.25 2.89 -9.40
N TRP A 8 -1.40 2.23 -9.58
CA TRP A 8 -1.45 0.81 -9.88
C TRP A 8 -0.68 0.47 -11.16
N ASN A 9 -0.89 1.23 -12.22
CA ASN A 9 -0.22 0.98 -13.49
C ASN A 9 1.30 1.14 -13.37
N SER A 10 1.76 2.15 -12.62
CA SER A 10 3.19 2.36 -12.38
C SER A 10 3.80 1.20 -11.60
N LEU A 11 3.13 0.77 -10.54
CA LEU A 11 3.57 -0.35 -9.70
C LEU A 11 3.68 -1.62 -10.53
N LYS A 12 2.63 -1.94 -11.28
CA LYS A 12 2.57 -3.13 -12.11
C LYS A 12 3.64 -3.11 -13.20
N THR A 13 3.75 -2.01 -13.93
CA THR A 13 4.71 -1.88 -15.04
C THR A 13 6.14 -2.10 -14.57
N ASN A 14 6.49 -1.57 -13.40
CA ASN A 14 7.85 -1.61 -12.91
C ASN A 14 8.21 -2.87 -12.12
N LEU A 15 7.22 -3.60 -11.60
CA LEU A 15 7.50 -4.74 -10.71
C LEU A 15 6.97 -6.08 -11.18
N LYS A 16 6.15 -6.13 -12.24
CA LYS A 16 5.48 -7.38 -12.68
C LYS A 16 6.43 -8.53 -13.01
N ASN A 17 7.68 -8.24 -13.34
CA ASN A 17 8.66 -9.27 -13.69
C ASN A 17 9.43 -9.78 -12.45
N GLN A 18 9.29 -9.12 -11.31
CA GLN A 18 10.00 -9.48 -10.09
C GLN A 18 9.10 -10.12 -9.05
N LEU A 19 7.81 -9.80 -9.03
CA LEU A 19 6.87 -10.38 -8.07
C LEU A 19 5.48 -10.54 -8.69
N HIS A 20 4.67 -11.41 -8.09
CA HIS A 20 3.29 -11.58 -8.52
C HIS A 20 2.42 -10.51 -7.89
N LEU A 21 1.67 -9.81 -8.72
CA LEU A 21 0.74 -8.74 -8.31
C LEU A 21 -0.65 -9.10 -8.82
N GLN A 22 -1.63 -9.12 -7.91
CA GLN A 22 -3.02 -9.39 -8.26
C GLN A 22 -3.88 -8.22 -7.80
N ARG A 23 -4.44 -7.50 -8.75
CA ARG A 23 -5.40 -6.44 -8.45
C ARG A 23 -6.69 -7.08 -7.92
N ILE A 24 -7.16 -6.59 -6.79
CA ILE A 24 -8.41 -7.06 -6.20
C ILE A 24 -9.52 -6.09 -6.59
N GLU A 25 -10.52 -6.61 -7.30
CA GLU A 25 -11.70 -5.84 -7.64
C GLU A 25 -12.82 -6.26 -6.70
N THR A 26 -13.16 -5.36 -5.77
CA THR A 26 -14.29 -5.57 -4.89
C THR A 26 -15.51 -4.94 -5.54
N GLY A 27 -16.63 -5.64 -5.53
CA GLY A 27 -17.88 -5.10 -6.02
C GLY A 27 -18.41 -3.99 -5.13
N ILE A 28 -19.69 -3.67 -5.27
CA ILE A 28 -20.35 -2.57 -4.57
C ILE A 28 -20.23 -2.69 -3.05
N THR A 29 -20.12 -3.91 -2.51
CA THR A 29 -19.94 -4.15 -1.09
C THR A 29 -18.45 -4.21 -0.75
N ALA A 30 -17.79 -3.07 -0.72
CA ALA A 30 -16.38 -3.00 -0.37
C ALA A 30 -16.17 -3.55 1.03
N SER A 31 -15.35 -4.61 1.15
CA SER A 31 -15.08 -5.30 2.41
C SER A 31 -13.89 -4.73 3.16
N GLY A 32 -13.28 -3.67 2.65
CA GLY A 32 -12.06 -3.10 3.23
C GLY A 32 -10.79 -3.85 2.85
N VAL A 33 -10.91 -4.88 2.01
CA VAL A 33 -9.75 -5.63 1.50
C VAL A 33 -8.85 -4.68 0.71
N PRO A 34 -7.52 -4.75 0.90
CA PRO A 34 -6.61 -3.88 0.15
C PRO A 34 -6.66 -4.13 -1.36
N ASP A 35 -6.18 -3.14 -2.11
CA ASP A 35 -6.28 -3.11 -3.57
C ASP A 35 -5.48 -4.18 -4.29
N VAL A 36 -4.37 -4.63 -3.71
CA VAL A 36 -3.44 -5.53 -4.39
C VAL A 36 -2.98 -6.63 -3.44
N ASN A 37 -3.06 -7.88 -3.89
CA ASN A 37 -2.41 -9.01 -3.24
C ASN A 37 -1.09 -9.26 -3.95
N CYS A 38 -0.02 -9.46 -3.20
CA CYS A 38 1.32 -9.65 -3.74
C CYS A 38 1.97 -10.91 -3.18
N CYS A 39 2.87 -11.48 -3.99
CA CYS A 39 3.73 -12.57 -3.53
C CYS A 39 5.13 -12.33 -4.08
N TYR A 40 6.12 -12.26 -3.19
CA TYR A 40 7.51 -12.03 -3.53
C TYR A 40 8.41 -13.00 -2.75
N GLU A 41 9.12 -13.84 -3.46
CA GLU A 41 10.03 -14.82 -2.87
C GLU A 41 9.35 -15.65 -1.77
N GLY A 42 8.13 -16.09 -2.03
CA GLY A 42 7.37 -16.91 -1.10
C GLY A 42 6.63 -16.15 0.00
N LYS A 43 6.75 -14.84 0.05
CA LYS A 43 6.06 -14.00 1.04
C LYS A 43 4.84 -13.37 0.42
N GLU A 44 3.67 -13.59 1.03
CA GLU A 44 2.44 -12.90 0.64
C GLU A 44 2.24 -11.67 1.46
N PHE A 45 1.75 -10.62 0.81
CA PHE A 45 1.41 -9.36 1.49
C PHE A 45 0.39 -8.60 0.67
N TRP A 46 -0.16 -7.55 1.25
CA TRP A 46 -1.22 -6.75 0.67
C TRP A 46 -0.80 -5.29 0.61
N ILE A 47 -1.27 -4.58 -0.41
CA ILE A 47 -0.99 -3.15 -0.56
C ILE A 47 -2.30 -2.41 -0.82
N GLU A 48 -2.59 -1.40 0.02
CA GLU A 48 -3.63 -0.42 -0.22
C GLU A 48 -3.03 0.75 -0.99
N LEU A 49 -3.66 1.16 -2.09
CA LEU A 49 -3.18 2.28 -2.91
C LEU A 49 -3.97 3.54 -2.59
N LYS A 50 -3.27 4.63 -2.32
CA LYS A 50 -3.87 5.93 -2.07
C LYS A 50 -3.14 7.01 -2.85
N SER A 51 -3.89 7.98 -3.38
CA SER A 51 -3.33 9.14 -4.06
C SER A 51 -3.95 10.38 -3.44
N ILE A 52 -3.12 11.30 -2.95
CA ILE A 52 -3.58 12.47 -2.19
C ILE A 52 -2.98 13.76 -2.74
N LYS A 53 -3.60 14.89 -2.38
CA LYS A 53 -3.11 16.23 -2.76
C LYS A 53 -2.49 16.95 -1.58
N GLY A 54 -3.15 16.90 -0.42
CA GLY A 54 -2.65 17.49 0.82
C GLY A 54 -1.95 16.46 1.69
N ASN A 55 -2.07 16.61 3.00
CA ASN A 55 -1.44 15.69 3.94
C ASN A 55 -2.40 14.66 4.52
N GLN A 56 -3.70 14.85 4.31
CA GLN A 56 -4.71 13.97 4.89
C GLN A 56 -4.86 12.70 4.07
N LEU A 57 -4.79 11.58 4.76
CA LEU A 57 -4.98 10.26 4.20
C LEU A 57 -6.29 9.70 4.74
N THR A 58 -7.23 9.36 3.87
CA THR A 58 -8.52 8.85 4.30
C THR A 58 -8.62 7.36 4.06
N LEU A 59 -8.76 6.60 5.15
CA LEU A 59 -9.10 5.19 5.13
C LEU A 59 -10.51 5.02 5.68
N SER A 60 -11.33 4.23 5.01
CA SER A 60 -12.68 3.95 5.51
C SER A 60 -12.59 3.10 6.78
N PRO A 61 -13.66 3.10 7.62
CA PRO A 61 -13.69 2.22 8.78
C PRO A 61 -13.47 0.74 8.44
N MET A 62 -14.00 0.29 7.31
CA MET A 62 -13.81 -1.10 6.86
C MET A 62 -12.36 -1.37 6.45
N GLN A 63 -11.71 -0.42 5.79
CA GLN A 63 -10.30 -0.54 5.43
C GLN A 63 -9.41 -0.59 6.66
N ILE A 64 -9.70 0.24 7.65
CA ILE A 64 -8.96 0.26 8.92
C ILE A 64 -9.16 -1.08 9.65
N ALA A 65 -10.41 -1.55 9.76
CA ALA A 65 -10.73 -2.80 10.45
C ALA A 65 -10.03 -3.99 9.80
N TRP A 66 -10.09 -4.10 8.48
CA TRP A 66 -9.47 -5.22 7.77
C TRP A 66 -7.96 -5.26 8.02
N LYS A 67 -7.29 -4.11 7.85
CA LYS A 67 -5.85 -4.01 7.96
C LYS A 67 -5.36 -4.25 9.40
N SER A 68 -6.03 -3.67 10.37
CA SER A 68 -5.65 -3.86 11.77
C SER A 68 -5.83 -5.31 12.20
N THR A 69 -6.90 -5.96 11.76
CA THR A 69 -7.15 -7.37 12.06
C THR A 69 -6.09 -8.26 11.41
N ARG A 70 -5.76 -8.01 10.14
CA ARG A 70 -4.74 -8.78 9.43
C ARG A 70 -3.39 -8.67 10.13
N ALA A 71 -3.00 -7.47 10.54
CA ALA A 71 -1.75 -7.25 11.27
C ALA A 71 -1.76 -7.96 12.63
N LYS A 72 -2.89 -7.92 13.33
CA LYS A 72 -3.03 -8.59 14.62
C LYS A 72 -2.76 -10.10 14.53
N PHE A 73 -3.14 -10.73 13.41
CA PHE A 73 -2.92 -12.15 13.19
C PHE A 73 -1.60 -12.46 12.47
N GLY A 74 -0.70 -11.48 12.39
CA GLY A 74 0.65 -11.68 11.88
C GLY A 74 0.78 -11.52 10.36
N GLY A 75 -0.27 -11.11 9.68
CA GLY A 75 -0.21 -10.85 8.23
C GLY A 75 0.50 -9.55 7.91
N THR A 76 1.02 -9.43 6.70
CA THR A 76 1.76 -8.26 6.24
C THR A 76 0.89 -7.43 5.30
N CYS A 77 0.75 -6.16 5.63
CA CYS A 77 -0.03 -5.22 4.83
C CYS A 77 0.66 -3.86 4.81
N TYR A 78 0.57 -3.19 3.67
CA TYR A 78 1.15 -1.86 3.46
C TYR A 78 0.10 -0.90 2.95
N VAL A 79 0.30 0.39 3.21
CA VAL A 79 -0.39 1.47 2.52
C VAL A 79 0.65 2.21 1.69
N LEU A 80 0.46 2.25 0.38
CA LEU A 80 1.33 2.98 -0.55
C LEU A 80 0.62 4.25 -0.97
N VAL A 81 1.21 5.38 -0.65
CA VAL A 81 0.59 6.69 -0.86
C VAL A 81 1.41 7.50 -1.86
N GLN A 82 0.75 8.00 -2.90
CA GLN A 82 1.37 8.91 -3.85
C GLN A 82 0.86 10.32 -3.61
N LYS A 83 1.79 11.27 -3.56
CA LYS A 83 1.51 12.70 -3.50
C LYS A 83 2.45 13.39 -4.47
N GLN A 84 1.89 13.97 -5.54
CA GLN A 84 2.69 14.59 -6.59
C GLN A 84 3.73 13.60 -7.14
N ARG A 85 5.01 13.90 -7.05
CA ARG A 85 6.09 13.07 -7.59
C ARG A 85 6.82 12.29 -6.48
N GLU A 86 6.10 11.97 -5.41
CA GLU A 86 6.65 11.24 -4.27
C GLU A 86 5.73 10.09 -3.90
N ILE A 87 6.31 9.03 -3.38
CA ILE A 87 5.55 7.93 -2.78
C ILE A 87 6.10 7.64 -1.39
N LYS A 88 5.20 7.27 -0.49
CA LYS A 88 5.55 6.79 0.85
C LYS A 88 4.87 5.45 1.08
N LEU A 89 5.65 4.50 1.55
CA LEU A 89 5.15 3.17 1.92
C LEU A 89 5.08 3.09 3.43
N PHE A 90 3.91 2.73 3.96
CA PHE A 90 3.69 2.56 5.39
C PHE A 90 3.36 1.10 5.66
N ARG A 91 4.17 0.43 6.47
CA ARG A 91 3.82 -0.90 6.95
C ARG A 91 2.72 -0.76 8.01
N VAL A 92 1.67 -1.54 7.89
CA VAL A 92 0.58 -1.52 8.86
C VAL A 92 1.03 -2.21 10.14
N VAL A 93 0.87 -1.52 11.26
CA VAL A 93 1.28 -2.01 12.57
C VAL A 93 0.07 -2.34 13.45
N ASP A 94 -0.83 -1.35 13.64
CA ASP A 94 -1.98 -1.53 14.51
C ASP A 94 -3.10 -0.51 14.22
N LEU A 95 -4.18 -0.63 14.97
CA LEU A 95 -5.33 0.24 14.83
C LEU A 95 -5.01 1.71 15.11
N ALA A 96 -4.23 1.96 16.16
CA ALA A 96 -3.88 3.33 16.56
C ALA A 96 -3.11 4.05 15.44
N GLN A 97 -2.15 3.37 14.81
CA GLN A 97 -1.43 3.89 13.66
C GLN A 97 -2.38 4.28 12.53
N LEU A 98 -3.29 3.38 12.16
CA LEU A 98 -4.18 3.60 11.02
C LEU A 98 -5.15 4.75 11.24
N LYS A 99 -5.59 4.96 12.47
CA LYS A 99 -6.51 6.07 12.81
C LYS A 99 -5.85 7.43 12.73
N THR A 100 -4.54 7.50 12.87
CA THR A 100 -3.79 8.77 12.89
C THR A 100 -2.83 8.93 11.72
N LEU A 101 -2.87 7.99 10.75
CA LEU A 101 -1.96 8.00 9.61
C LEU A 101 -2.21 9.20 8.71
N THR A 102 -1.15 9.96 8.43
CA THR A 102 -1.17 11.08 7.48
C THR A 102 0.08 11.00 6.61
N TRP A 103 0.16 11.87 5.59
CA TRP A 103 1.37 11.97 4.78
C TRP A 103 2.60 12.27 5.61
N LYS A 104 2.44 12.98 6.72
CA LYS A 104 3.58 13.37 7.60
C LYS A 104 4.00 12.27 8.57
N SER A 105 3.25 11.18 8.67
CA SER A 105 3.64 10.05 9.51
C SER A 105 4.95 9.45 9.03
N GLU A 106 5.68 8.80 9.93
CA GLU A 106 6.96 8.17 9.61
C GLU A 106 6.75 6.99 8.66
N PRO A 107 7.28 7.03 7.44
CA PRO A 107 7.11 5.94 6.49
C PRO A 107 8.15 4.84 6.69
N THR A 108 7.82 3.64 6.20
CA THR A 108 8.80 2.57 6.06
C THR A 108 9.78 2.90 4.93
N LEU A 109 9.30 3.55 3.88
CA LEU A 109 10.12 3.95 2.73
C LEU A 109 9.53 5.21 2.11
N HIS A 110 10.39 6.14 1.72
CA HIS A 110 10.00 7.39 1.05
C HIS A 110 10.84 7.53 -0.23
N LEU A 111 10.19 7.58 -1.38
CA LEU A 111 10.87 7.72 -2.66
C LEU A 111 10.38 8.98 -3.39
N LYS A 112 11.31 9.62 -4.11
CA LYS A 112 11.01 10.74 -5.00
C LYS A 112 11.27 10.31 -6.44
N SER A 113 10.43 10.79 -7.37
CA SER A 113 10.58 10.46 -8.79
C SER A 113 11.91 11.03 -9.34
N PRO A 114 12.65 10.26 -10.17
CA PRO A 114 12.34 8.92 -10.68
C PRO A 114 12.50 7.86 -9.59
N TYR A 115 11.49 7.00 -9.44
CA TYR A 115 11.45 6.05 -8.32
C TYR A 115 12.43 4.90 -8.53
N GLU A 116 13.21 4.61 -7.51
CA GLU A 116 14.07 3.43 -7.47
C GLU A 116 13.27 2.25 -6.92
N TRP A 117 12.54 1.61 -7.82
CA TRP A 117 11.57 0.55 -7.46
C TRP A 117 12.22 -0.63 -6.73
N GLY A 118 13.50 -0.88 -6.97
CA GLY A 118 14.20 -1.95 -6.25
C GLY A 118 14.22 -1.78 -4.74
N LEU A 119 14.09 -0.56 -4.24
CA LEU A 119 14.04 -0.31 -2.80
C LEU A 119 12.72 -0.83 -2.19
N LEU A 120 11.63 -0.80 -2.95
CA LEU A 120 10.39 -1.44 -2.51
C LEU A 120 10.58 -2.95 -2.35
N LEU A 121 11.27 -3.58 -3.31
CA LEU A 121 11.53 -5.03 -3.24
C LEU A 121 12.32 -5.40 -1.99
N LYS A 122 13.28 -4.55 -1.59
CA LYS A 122 14.04 -4.79 -0.36
C LYS A 122 13.14 -4.76 0.87
N VAL A 123 12.20 -3.82 0.93
CA VAL A 123 11.24 -3.76 2.03
C VAL A 123 10.38 -5.03 2.04
N PHE A 124 9.85 -5.43 0.90
CA PHE A 124 8.98 -6.61 0.80
C PHE A 124 9.72 -7.89 1.18
N LYS A 125 11.00 -7.99 0.84
CA LYS A 125 11.83 -9.14 1.20
C LYS A 125 12.07 -9.24 2.71
N ASN A 126 12.28 -8.11 3.35
CA ASN A 126 12.64 -8.03 4.77
C ASN A 126 11.45 -7.82 5.69
N GLY A 127 10.30 -7.55 5.13
CA GLY A 127 9.07 -7.27 5.87
C GLY A 127 8.26 -8.50 6.33
#